data_bacbcbfd7c84b3c900ec245790d66d5a
#
_entry.id   bacbcbfd7c84b3c900ec245790d66d5a
#
_cell.length_a   1.000
_cell.length_b   1.000
_cell.length_c   1.000
_cell.angle_alpha   90.00
_cell.angle_beta   90.00
_cell.angle_gamma   90.00
#
_symmetry.space_group_name_H-M   'P 1'
#
loop_
_entity.id
_entity.type
_entity.pdbx_description
1 polymer ?
#
loop_
_entity_poly.entity_id
_entity_poly.type
_entity_poly.pdbx_seq_one_letter_code
_entity_poly.pdbx_strand_id
1 'polypeptide(L)'
;MKGVKTSGVQERAKMINTKQKEIHRLIQVRSRKVIDPAGRVAQILKDNNALKIANTCHCTVHEVYTEALRLRINPYRYIRNRGIISIQEQLKLAESRVAVVGAGGLGGQVIVLLGRAGIGQLVVIDHDIFDETNLNRQALCSKKSLRKPKSEVAVNVVSSINPGVEVIPYQMRLKPSNAPKMLFGSDVIVDALDNIHDRFTLEKITKKLGIPLVHGALAGFEGWMMTIFPDDLGLKHLYTGKEAKKRNAEAPEAILGVPALTPSIIGSLQAMEVLKIILKRGKLFRNIMAHVDLEKGQLNEFVFENPNSFESK
;
A
#
# COMPACT_ATOMS: atom_id res chain seq x y z
N MET A 1 24.30 41.54 6.68
CA MET A 1 24.36 40.23 6.00
C MET A 1 22.96 39.59 5.86
N LYS A 2 22.02 40.19 5.14
CA LYS A 2 20.64 39.66 4.93
C LYS A 2 20.26 39.41 3.45
N GLY A 3 21.20 39.57 2.49
CA GLY A 3 20.88 39.57 1.05
C GLY A 3 21.16 38.25 0.30
N VAL A 4 21.86 37.27 0.88
CA VAL A 4 22.37 36.10 0.12
C VAL A 4 21.42 34.88 0.18
N LYS A 5 20.50 34.80 1.15
CA LYS A 5 19.60 33.62 1.30
C LYS A 5 18.36 33.66 0.38
N THR A 6 17.98 34.79 -0.15
CA THR A 6 16.76 34.94 -0.98
C THR A 6 16.98 34.60 -2.46
N SER A 7 18.19 34.80 -3.00
CA SER A 7 18.50 34.50 -4.41
C SER A 7 18.46 33.01 -4.71
N GLY A 8 19.03 32.15 -3.87
CA GLY A 8 19.08 30.70 -4.07
C GLY A 8 17.69 30.02 -4.01
N VAL A 9 16.75 30.55 -3.24
CA VAL A 9 15.37 30.04 -3.17
C VAL A 9 14.60 30.40 -4.44
N GLN A 10 14.79 31.64 -4.95
CA GLN A 10 14.17 32.07 -6.20
C GLN A 10 14.72 31.35 -7.44
N GLU A 11 16.03 31.10 -7.50
CA GLU A 11 16.63 30.31 -8.58
C GLU A 11 16.16 28.85 -8.56
N ARG A 12 16.10 28.18 -7.39
CA ARG A 12 15.53 26.84 -7.28
C ARG A 12 14.07 26.78 -7.71
N ALA A 13 13.24 27.73 -7.29
CA ALA A 13 11.83 27.79 -7.69
C ALA A 13 11.69 27.99 -9.21
N LYS A 14 12.55 28.82 -9.83
CA LYS A 14 12.58 29.03 -11.28
C LYS A 14 13.02 27.77 -12.06
N MET A 15 14.02 27.04 -11.55
CA MET A 15 14.46 25.77 -12.14
C MET A 15 13.37 24.69 -12.05
N ILE A 16 12.69 24.55 -10.92
CA ILE A 16 11.57 23.60 -10.74
C ILE A 16 10.44 23.91 -11.73
N ASN A 17 10.06 25.18 -11.86
CA ASN A 17 9.01 25.61 -12.80
C ASN A 17 9.39 25.33 -14.25
N THR A 18 10.67 25.52 -14.63
CA THR A 18 11.18 25.25 -15.99
C THR A 18 11.16 23.74 -16.28
N LYS A 19 11.61 22.90 -15.33
CA LYS A 19 11.57 21.43 -15.46
C LYS A 19 10.14 20.93 -15.62
N GLN A 20 9.20 21.42 -14.79
CA GLN A 20 7.81 21.01 -14.85
C GLN A 20 7.15 21.39 -16.19
N LYS A 21 7.41 22.60 -16.69
CA LYS A 21 6.94 23.03 -18.02
C LYS A 21 7.44 22.11 -19.12
N GLU A 22 8.71 21.70 -19.07
CA GLU A 22 9.26 20.79 -20.09
C GLU A 22 8.65 19.38 -19.99
N ILE A 23 8.44 18.85 -18.78
CA ILE A 23 7.72 17.59 -18.57
C ILE A 23 6.31 17.68 -19.18
N HIS A 24 5.57 18.75 -18.91
CA HIS A 24 4.22 18.95 -19.45
C HIS A 24 4.22 19.01 -20.98
N ARG A 25 5.15 19.77 -21.58
CA ARG A 25 5.30 19.86 -23.03
C ARG A 25 5.56 18.49 -23.67
N LEU A 26 6.50 17.71 -23.09
CA LEU A 26 6.84 16.39 -23.59
C LEU A 26 5.69 15.38 -23.40
N ILE A 27 4.94 15.44 -22.31
CA ILE A 27 3.76 14.61 -22.09
C ILE A 27 2.71 14.91 -23.16
N GLN A 28 2.41 16.18 -23.45
CA GLN A 28 1.43 16.57 -24.47
C GLN A 28 1.84 16.05 -25.87
N VAL A 29 3.10 16.27 -26.24
CA VAL A 29 3.63 15.85 -27.56
C VAL A 29 3.64 14.31 -27.71
N ARG A 30 3.93 13.56 -26.64
CA ARG A 30 4.06 12.10 -26.69
C ARG A 30 2.78 11.34 -26.31
N SER A 31 1.74 12.06 -25.88
CA SER A 31 0.43 11.48 -25.61
C SER A 31 -0.36 11.27 -26.90
N ARG A 32 -1.33 10.37 -26.85
CA ARG A 32 -2.21 10.10 -28.02
C ARG A 32 -3.62 9.74 -27.59
N LYS A 33 -4.57 9.96 -28.48
CA LYS A 33 -5.95 9.50 -28.31
C LYS A 33 -6.05 8.01 -28.61
N VAL A 34 -6.83 7.31 -27.80
CA VAL A 34 -7.24 5.91 -28.02
C VAL A 34 -8.71 5.77 -27.67
N ILE A 35 -9.35 4.72 -28.16
CA ILE A 35 -10.68 4.32 -27.73
C ILE A 35 -10.50 3.30 -26.60
N ASP A 36 -11.15 3.55 -25.44
CA ASP A 36 -11.13 2.61 -24.32
C ASP A 36 -12.07 1.40 -24.60
N PRO A 37 -12.03 0.34 -23.78
CA PRO A 37 -12.87 -0.83 -24.00
C PRO A 37 -14.38 -0.56 -23.96
N ALA A 38 -14.79 0.58 -23.43
CA ALA A 38 -16.21 1.02 -23.40
C ALA A 38 -16.56 1.96 -24.58
N GLY A 39 -15.69 2.08 -25.59
CA GLY A 39 -15.90 2.93 -26.76
C GLY A 39 -15.65 4.42 -26.55
N ARG A 40 -15.10 4.85 -25.38
CA ARG A 40 -14.90 6.27 -25.05
C ARG A 40 -13.48 6.72 -25.43
N VAL A 41 -13.37 7.94 -25.94
CA VAL A 41 -12.06 8.53 -26.24
C VAL A 41 -11.30 8.81 -24.95
N ALA A 42 -10.02 8.44 -24.91
CA ALA A 42 -9.08 8.70 -23.84
C ALA A 42 -7.76 9.24 -24.38
N GLN A 43 -7.22 10.29 -23.73
CA GLN A 43 -5.85 10.72 -23.95
C GLN A 43 -4.95 9.86 -23.06
N ILE A 44 -3.92 9.22 -23.64
CA ILE A 44 -3.05 8.29 -22.91
C ILE A 44 -1.57 8.58 -23.14
N LEU A 45 -0.75 8.20 -22.13
CA LEU A 45 0.71 8.14 -22.21
C LEU A 45 1.17 6.69 -22.03
N LYS A 46 1.92 6.16 -22.99
CA LYS A 46 2.51 4.80 -22.86
C LYS A 46 3.75 4.81 -21.98
N ASP A 47 4.04 3.68 -21.32
CA ASP A 47 5.19 3.50 -20.43
C ASP A 47 6.52 3.87 -21.09
N ASN A 48 6.76 3.41 -22.33
CA ASN A 48 7.98 3.74 -23.07
C ASN A 48 8.16 5.25 -23.29
N ASN A 49 7.06 5.99 -23.47
CA ASN A 49 7.12 7.44 -23.59
C ASN A 49 7.38 8.10 -22.23
N ALA A 50 6.77 7.60 -21.17
CA ALA A 50 7.03 8.08 -19.81
C ALA A 50 8.49 7.87 -19.41
N LEU A 51 9.07 6.69 -19.68
CA LEU A 51 10.49 6.40 -19.47
C LEU A 51 11.41 7.36 -20.25
N LYS A 52 11.10 7.63 -21.53
CA LYS A 52 11.86 8.59 -22.33
C LYS A 52 11.79 10.01 -21.77
N ILE A 53 10.62 10.43 -21.29
CA ILE A 53 10.46 11.75 -20.65
C ILE A 53 11.25 11.80 -19.33
N ALA A 54 11.14 10.75 -18.50
CA ALA A 54 11.86 10.66 -17.24
C ALA A 54 13.38 10.80 -17.44
N ASN A 55 13.93 10.09 -18.43
CA ASN A 55 15.36 10.17 -18.77
C ASN A 55 15.75 11.57 -19.31
N THR A 56 14.93 12.15 -20.19
CA THR A 56 15.20 13.48 -20.76
C THR A 56 15.16 14.59 -19.72
N CYS A 57 14.22 14.52 -18.77
CA CYS A 57 14.02 15.54 -17.74
C CYS A 57 14.76 15.24 -16.44
N HIS A 58 15.53 14.15 -16.36
CA HIS A 58 16.19 13.70 -15.13
C HIS A 58 15.23 13.64 -13.94
N CYS A 59 14.11 12.90 -14.11
CA CYS A 59 13.08 12.70 -13.12
C CYS A 59 12.63 11.24 -13.04
N THR A 60 11.79 10.90 -12.08
CA THR A 60 11.24 9.55 -11.95
C THR A 60 10.04 9.35 -12.89
N VAL A 61 9.73 8.10 -13.23
CA VAL A 61 8.49 7.77 -13.96
C VAL A 61 7.27 8.10 -13.12
N HIS A 62 7.39 8.03 -11.78
CA HIS A 62 6.37 8.47 -10.84
C HIS A 62 6.01 9.95 -11.06
N GLU A 63 7.02 10.85 -11.12
CA GLU A 63 6.80 12.27 -11.41
C GLU A 63 6.09 12.45 -12.76
N VAL A 64 6.52 11.74 -13.80
CA VAL A 64 5.90 11.83 -15.14
C VAL A 64 4.44 11.37 -15.13
N TYR A 65 4.12 10.27 -14.43
CA TYR A 65 2.74 9.79 -14.34
C TYR A 65 1.84 10.73 -13.54
N THR A 66 2.34 11.26 -12.43
CA THR A 66 1.62 12.24 -11.62
C THR A 66 1.30 13.48 -12.43
N GLU A 67 2.27 14.04 -13.17
CA GLU A 67 2.03 15.19 -14.03
C GLU A 67 1.10 14.87 -15.22
N ALA A 68 1.19 13.67 -15.80
CA ALA A 68 0.26 13.24 -16.84
C ALA A 68 -1.19 13.20 -16.32
N LEU A 69 -1.41 12.64 -15.12
CA LEU A 69 -2.72 12.60 -14.48
C LEU A 69 -3.26 14.01 -14.16
N ARG A 70 -2.41 14.96 -13.73
CA ARG A 70 -2.77 16.38 -13.54
C ARG A 70 -3.23 17.03 -14.84
N LEU A 71 -2.60 16.68 -15.96
CA LEU A 71 -2.98 17.11 -17.31
C LEU A 71 -4.17 16.31 -17.89
N ARG A 72 -4.82 15.46 -17.11
CA ARG A 72 -5.90 14.55 -17.52
C ARG A 72 -5.50 13.57 -18.63
N ILE A 73 -4.21 13.22 -18.69
CA ILE A 73 -3.65 12.22 -19.60
C ILE A 73 -3.41 10.96 -18.78
N ASN A 74 -4.11 9.87 -19.16
CA ASN A 74 -4.07 8.63 -18.38
C ASN A 74 -2.81 7.81 -18.75
N PRO A 75 -1.94 7.40 -17.81
CA PRO A 75 -0.98 6.34 -18.08
C PRO A 75 -1.71 5.11 -18.65
N TYR A 76 -1.27 4.62 -19.81
CA TYR A 76 -2.02 3.63 -20.58
C TYR A 76 -2.31 2.33 -19.80
N ARG A 77 -1.46 1.99 -18.87
CA ARG A 77 -1.62 0.83 -17.98
C ARG A 77 -2.90 0.86 -17.14
N TYR A 78 -3.45 2.06 -16.83
CA TYR A 78 -4.67 2.23 -16.05
C TYR A 78 -5.94 2.36 -16.92
N ILE A 79 -5.85 2.16 -18.24
CA ILE A 79 -7.00 2.33 -19.13
C ILE A 79 -8.18 1.40 -18.76
N ARG A 80 -7.89 0.22 -18.21
CA ARG A 80 -8.91 -0.73 -17.77
C ARG A 80 -9.58 -0.33 -16.44
N ASN A 81 -8.99 0.56 -15.67
CA ASN A 81 -9.56 1.06 -14.41
C ASN A 81 -10.60 2.16 -14.65
N ARG A 82 -10.59 2.80 -15.81
CA ARG A 82 -11.28 4.07 -16.11
C ARG A 82 -12.78 4.08 -15.86
N GLY A 83 -13.44 2.93 -15.88
CA GLY A 83 -14.86 2.81 -15.58
C GLY A 83 -15.21 2.93 -14.10
N ILE A 84 -14.25 2.58 -13.22
CA ILE A 84 -14.47 2.50 -11.78
C ILE A 84 -13.55 3.44 -10.99
N ILE A 85 -12.37 3.78 -11.52
CA ILE A 85 -11.43 4.75 -10.96
C ILE A 85 -11.34 5.91 -11.95
N SER A 86 -11.80 7.08 -11.55
CA SER A 86 -11.67 8.31 -12.34
C SER A 86 -10.20 8.75 -12.41
N ILE A 87 -9.88 9.65 -13.35
CA ILE A 87 -8.53 10.18 -13.49
C ILE A 87 -8.08 10.98 -12.26
N GLN A 88 -9.01 11.65 -11.59
CA GLN A 88 -8.77 12.36 -10.33
C GLN A 88 -8.50 11.38 -9.18
N GLU A 89 -9.21 10.27 -9.12
CA GLU A 89 -8.94 9.21 -8.14
C GLU A 89 -7.61 8.52 -8.42
N GLN A 90 -7.28 8.26 -9.70
CA GLN A 90 -5.97 7.71 -10.05
C GLN A 90 -4.82 8.68 -9.67
N LEU A 91 -5.05 10.01 -9.78
CA LEU A 91 -4.11 11.01 -9.29
C LEU A 91 -3.95 10.93 -7.76
N LYS A 92 -5.05 10.82 -7.01
CA LYS A 92 -4.97 10.64 -5.54
C LYS A 92 -4.16 9.39 -5.17
N LEU A 93 -4.36 8.27 -5.88
CA LEU A 93 -3.56 7.06 -5.66
C LEU A 93 -2.08 7.30 -5.97
N ALA A 94 -1.77 7.99 -7.08
CA ALA A 94 -0.41 8.33 -7.47
C ALA A 94 0.28 9.30 -6.48
N GLU A 95 -0.47 10.13 -5.77
CA GLU A 95 0.05 11.06 -4.77
C GLU A 95 0.11 10.45 -3.36
N SER A 96 -0.46 9.25 -3.17
CA SER A 96 -0.55 8.61 -1.86
C SER A 96 0.70 7.81 -1.50
N ARG A 97 0.94 7.72 -0.19
CA ARG A 97 2.01 6.94 0.42
C ARG A 97 1.43 5.90 1.37
N VAL A 98 1.75 4.63 1.16
CA VAL A 98 1.28 3.51 1.99
C VAL A 98 2.46 2.75 2.58
N ALA A 99 2.43 2.49 3.88
CA ALA A 99 3.41 1.64 4.53
C ALA A 99 2.85 0.23 4.73
N VAL A 100 3.61 -0.79 4.31
CA VAL A 100 3.29 -2.20 4.54
C VAL A 100 4.33 -2.78 5.49
N VAL A 101 3.88 -3.21 6.66
CA VAL A 101 4.72 -3.80 7.70
C VAL A 101 4.57 -5.31 7.67
N GLY A 102 5.63 -5.98 7.22
CA GLY A 102 5.66 -7.39 6.83
C GLY A 102 5.51 -7.55 5.30
N ALA A 103 6.45 -8.26 4.67
CA ALA A 103 6.44 -8.57 3.24
C ALA A 103 6.32 -10.10 2.98
N GLY A 104 5.66 -10.79 3.90
CA GLY A 104 5.38 -12.24 3.84
C GLY A 104 4.19 -12.57 2.93
N GLY A 105 3.36 -13.54 3.33
CA GLY A 105 2.18 -14.00 2.58
C GLY A 105 1.16 -12.88 2.33
N LEU A 106 0.70 -12.21 3.39
CA LEU A 106 -0.24 -11.08 3.30
C LEU A 106 0.41 -9.87 2.63
N GLY A 107 1.50 -9.36 3.22
CA GLY A 107 2.11 -8.12 2.76
C GLY A 107 2.65 -8.19 1.34
N GLY A 108 3.19 -9.33 0.92
CA GLY A 108 3.62 -9.54 -0.46
C GLY A 108 2.48 -9.38 -1.45
N GLN A 109 1.31 -9.92 -1.13
CA GLN A 109 0.12 -9.78 -1.96
C GLN A 109 -0.38 -8.32 -2.01
N VAL A 110 -0.46 -7.66 -0.84
CA VAL A 110 -0.84 -6.24 -0.75
C VAL A 110 0.11 -5.35 -1.57
N ILE A 111 1.42 -5.55 -1.44
CA ILE A 111 2.44 -4.78 -2.18
C ILE A 111 2.24 -4.90 -3.70
N VAL A 112 2.04 -6.13 -4.21
CA VAL A 112 1.80 -6.38 -5.63
C VAL A 112 0.52 -5.68 -6.10
N LEU A 113 -0.57 -5.77 -5.35
CA LEU A 113 -1.86 -5.19 -5.71
C LEU A 113 -1.83 -3.65 -5.68
N LEU A 114 -1.26 -3.05 -4.64
CA LEU A 114 -1.11 -1.60 -4.53
C LEU A 114 -0.16 -1.05 -5.61
N GLY A 115 0.91 -1.78 -5.94
CA GLY A 115 1.78 -1.46 -7.06
C GLY A 115 1.02 -1.46 -8.40
N ARG A 116 0.14 -2.44 -8.64
CA ARG A 116 -0.72 -2.49 -9.84
C ARG A 116 -1.77 -1.38 -9.85
N ALA A 117 -2.33 -1.04 -8.70
CA ALA A 117 -3.30 0.05 -8.55
C ALA A 117 -2.68 1.44 -8.77
N GLY A 118 -1.35 1.57 -8.62
CA GLY A 118 -0.63 2.80 -8.84
C GLY A 118 -0.60 3.72 -7.62
N ILE A 119 -0.47 3.14 -6.42
CA ILE A 119 -0.09 3.90 -5.22
C ILE A 119 1.29 4.50 -5.46
N GLY A 120 1.43 5.82 -5.28
CA GLY A 120 2.65 6.53 -5.66
C GLY A 120 3.89 6.07 -4.92
N GLN A 121 3.79 5.87 -3.61
CA GLN A 121 4.90 5.42 -2.77
C GLN A 121 4.49 4.27 -1.85
N LEU A 122 5.28 3.20 -1.86
CA LEU A 122 5.16 2.05 -0.96
C LEU A 122 6.37 1.99 -0.03
N VAL A 123 6.17 2.15 1.26
CA VAL A 123 7.18 1.87 2.27
C VAL A 123 7.04 0.41 2.67
N VAL A 124 8.08 -0.38 2.45
CA VAL A 124 8.08 -1.82 2.75
C VAL A 124 9.06 -2.11 3.87
N ILE A 125 8.53 -2.55 5.02
CA ILE A 125 9.31 -2.82 6.23
C ILE A 125 9.27 -4.31 6.52
N ASP A 126 10.40 -4.98 6.36
CA ASP A 126 10.55 -6.40 6.69
C ASP A 126 12.03 -6.71 6.97
N HIS A 127 12.33 -7.45 8.02
CA HIS A 127 13.70 -7.78 8.41
C HIS A 127 14.19 -9.11 7.84
N ASP A 128 13.29 -9.94 7.31
CA ASP A 128 13.56 -11.29 6.84
C ASP A 128 14.19 -11.33 5.46
N ILE A 129 14.77 -12.50 5.17
CA ILE A 129 15.18 -12.94 3.83
C ILE A 129 14.23 -14.05 3.34
N PHE A 130 14.14 -14.25 2.02
CA PHE A 130 13.35 -15.35 1.47
C PHE A 130 14.02 -16.71 1.67
N ASP A 131 13.19 -17.67 2.13
CA ASP A 131 13.51 -19.09 2.25
C ASP A 131 12.66 -19.93 1.29
N GLU A 132 13.06 -21.18 1.04
CA GLU A 132 12.35 -22.11 0.15
C GLU A 132 10.90 -22.34 0.60
N THR A 133 10.66 -22.39 1.92
CA THR A 133 9.33 -22.55 2.50
C THR A 133 8.37 -21.41 2.21
N ASN A 134 8.87 -20.28 1.70
CA ASN A 134 8.07 -19.13 1.32
C ASN A 134 7.49 -19.22 -0.10
N LEU A 135 8.05 -20.09 -0.94
CA LEU A 135 7.64 -20.28 -2.34
C LEU A 135 6.18 -20.70 -2.49
N ASN A 136 5.63 -21.36 -1.48
CA ASN A 136 4.26 -21.87 -1.53
C ASN A 136 3.18 -20.77 -1.44
N ARG A 137 3.49 -19.59 -0.82
CA ARG A 137 2.45 -18.60 -0.46
C ARG A 137 2.84 -17.14 -0.52
N GLN A 138 4.13 -16.81 -0.64
CA GLN A 138 4.57 -15.40 -0.63
C GLN A 138 4.72 -14.88 -2.07
N ALA A 139 3.84 -13.99 -2.49
CA ALA A 139 3.73 -13.49 -3.86
C ALA A 139 5.03 -12.83 -4.41
N LEU A 140 5.88 -12.32 -3.54
CA LEU A 140 7.18 -11.75 -3.91
C LEU A 140 8.28 -12.82 -4.04
N CYS A 141 8.03 -14.04 -3.52
CA CYS A 141 9.02 -15.10 -3.50
C CYS A 141 9.07 -15.85 -4.83
N SER A 142 10.28 -16.07 -5.31
CA SER A 142 10.58 -16.90 -6.50
C SER A 142 11.93 -17.58 -6.30
N LYS A 143 12.27 -18.58 -7.11
CA LYS A 143 13.60 -19.20 -7.07
C LYS A 143 14.74 -18.17 -7.20
N LYS A 144 14.53 -17.07 -7.97
CA LYS A 144 15.52 -16.01 -8.16
C LYS A 144 15.66 -15.05 -6.96
N SER A 145 14.68 -15.03 -6.05
CA SER A 145 14.68 -14.17 -4.86
C SER A 145 15.09 -14.89 -3.59
N LEU A 146 15.31 -16.22 -3.62
CA LEU A 146 15.80 -16.95 -2.44
C LEU A 146 17.09 -16.34 -1.89
N ARG A 147 17.20 -16.27 -0.58
CA ARG A 147 18.29 -15.68 0.20
C ARG A 147 18.45 -14.15 0.03
N LYS A 148 17.48 -13.47 -0.58
CA LYS A 148 17.47 -12.01 -0.68
C LYS A 148 16.52 -11.38 0.34
N PRO A 149 16.81 -10.15 0.82
CA PRO A 149 15.92 -9.42 1.71
C PRO A 149 14.54 -9.22 1.09
N LYS A 150 13.47 -9.51 1.86
CA LYS A 150 12.08 -9.42 1.36
C LYS A 150 11.73 -7.99 0.92
N SER A 151 12.14 -6.98 1.69
CA SER A 151 11.89 -5.57 1.38
C SER A 151 12.60 -5.11 0.09
N GLU A 152 13.81 -5.58 -0.19
CA GLU A 152 14.53 -5.25 -1.42
C GLU A 152 13.96 -5.96 -2.65
N VAL A 153 13.51 -7.21 -2.50
CA VAL A 153 12.84 -7.93 -3.58
C VAL A 153 11.54 -7.21 -3.98
N ALA A 154 10.83 -6.61 -3.01
CA ALA A 154 9.64 -5.82 -3.30
C ALA A 154 9.93 -4.66 -4.29
N VAL A 155 11.09 -3.98 -4.15
CA VAL A 155 11.52 -2.94 -5.11
C VAL A 155 11.58 -3.48 -6.53
N ASN A 156 12.26 -4.62 -6.72
CA ASN A 156 12.44 -5.21 -8.04
C ASN A 156 11.12 -5.71 -8.65
N VAL A 157 10.28 -6.34 -7.83
CA VAL A 157 8.97 -6.86 -8.28
C VAL A 157 8.06 -5.70 -8.67
N VAL A 158 7.91 -4.69 -7.81
CA VAL A 158 7.03 -3.55 -8.11
C VAL A 158 7.52 -2.75 -9.30
N SER A 159 8.82 -2.47 -9.42
CA SER A 159 9.38 -1.74 -10.57
C SER A 159 9.16 -2.49 -11.89
N SER A 160 9.21 -3.83 -11.88
CA SER A 160 8.92 -4.64 -13.06
C SER A 160 7.44 -4.61 -13.46
N ILE A 161 6.53 -4.44 -12.48
CA ILE A 161 5.09 -4.34 -12.69
C ILE A 161 4.71 -2.91 -13.08
N ASN A 162 5.23 -1.93 -12.35
CA ASN A 162 4.83 -0.52 -12.47
C ASN A 162 5.98 0.44 -12.13
N PRO A 163 6.71 0.95 -13.12
CA PRO A 163 7.82 1.87 -12.89
C PRO A 163 7.38 3.25 -12.37
N GLY A 164 6.08 3.54 -12.36
CA GLY A 164 5.50 4.76 -11.77
C GLY A 164 5.18 4.64 -10.27
N VAL A 165 5.60 3.55 -9.61
CA VAL A 165 5.45 3.36 -8.16
C VAL A 165 6.83 3.29 -7.53
N GLU A 166 7.08 4.16 -6.57
CA GLU A 166 8.33 4.20 -5.81
C GLU A 166 8.24 3.28 -4.60
N VAL A 167 9.21 2.38 -4.42
CA VAL A 167 9.29 1.52 -3.25
C VAL A 167 10.47 1.93 -2.38
N ILE A 168 10.20 2.19 -1.10
CA ILE A 168 11.20 2.55 -0.09
C ILE A 168 11.37 1.34 0.83
N PRO A 169 12.43 0.54 0.67
CA PRO A 169 12.65 -0.66 1.45
C PRO A 169 13.34 -0.36 2.77
N TYR A 170 12.90 -1.03 3.84
CA TYR A 170 13.58 -1.07 5.13
C TYR A 170 13.79 -2.52 5.55
N GLN A 171 15.03 -3.01 5.43
CA GLN A 171 15.43 -4.34 5.93
C GLN A 171 15.68 -4.28 7.43
N MET A 172 14.63 -4.05 8.21
CA MET A 172 14.71 -3.99 9.66
C MET A 172 13.40 -4.28 10.34
N ARG A 173 13.48 -4.73 11.60
CA ARG A 173 12.31 -4.88 12.44
C ARG A 173 11.78 -3.53 12.87
N LEU A 174 10.47 -3.34 12.77
CA LEU A 174 9.79 -2.16 13.29
C LEU A 174 9.87 -2.15 14.82
N LYS A 175 10.27 -1.00 15.38
CA LYS A 175 10.34 -0.74 16.83
C LYS A 175 9.81 0.65 17.13
N PRO A 176 9.34 0.94 18.36
CA PRO A 176 8.89 2.28 18.72
C PRO A 176 9.91 3.39 18.44
N SER A 177 11.21 3.08 18.50
CA SER A 177 12.30 4.03 18.28
C SER A 177 12.54 4.40 16.81
N ASN A 178 12.27 3.51 15.85
CA ASN A 178 12.52 3.73 14.42
C ASN A 178 11.24 3.98 13.61
N ALA A 179 10.10 3.51 14.11
CA ALA A 179 8.82 3.57 13.40
C ALA A 179 8.39 5.00 12.99
N PRO A 180 8.50 6.04 13.84
CA PRO A 180 8.09 7.38 13.45
C PRO A 180 8.80 7.87 12.18
N LYS A 181 10.10 7.58 12.04
CA LYS A 181 10.87 7.96 10.86
C LYS A 181 10.43 7.20 9.60
N MET A 182 10.18 5.89 9.73
CA MET A 182 9.83 5.03 8.58
C MET A 182 8.39 5.25 8.12
N LEU A 183 7.47 5.48 9.06
CA LEU A 183 6.04 5.62 8.78
C LEU A 183 5.61 7.06 8.50
N PHE A 184 6.49 8.04 8.71
CA PHE A 184 6.19 9.45 8.51
C PHE A 184 5.64 9.73 7.11
N GLY A 185 4.55 10.50 7.06
CA GLY A 185 3.90 10.90 5.81
C GLY A 185 3.13 9.79 5.10
N SER A 186 2.95 8.62 5.73
CA SER A 186 2.04 7.59 5.19
C SER A 186 0.58 7.98 5.42
N ASP A 187 -0.26 7.77 4.40
CA ASP A 187 -1.71 7.98 4.47
C ASP A 187 -2.43 6.81 5.13
N VAL A 188 -1.88 5.59 4.94
CA VAL A 188 -2.40 4.33 5.48
C VAL A 188 -1.23 3.41 5.82
N ILE A 189 -1.39 2.64 6.89
CA ILE A 189 -0.45 1.58 7.26
C ILE A 189 -1.17 0.24 7.17
N VAL A 190 -0.50 -0.76 6.59
CA VAL A 190 -1.00 -2.14 6.50
C VAL A 190 -0.22 -3.02 7.49
N ASP A 191 -0.94 -3.70 8.35
CA ASP A 191 -0.43 -4.75 9.23
C ASP A 191 -0.49 -6.09 8.51
N ALA A 192 0.68 -6.60 8.16
CA ALA A 192 0.89 -7.94 7.61
C ALA A 192 1.88 -8.77 8.45
N LEU A 193 1.91 -8.47 9.77
CA LEU A 193 2.76 -9.16 10.74
C LEU A 193 2.18 -10.54 11.10
N ASP A 194 3.05 -11.42 11.58
CA ASP A 194 2.74 -12.80 11.93
C ASP A 194 2.67 -13.07 13.45
N ASN A 195 2.82 -12.03 14.28
CA ASN A 195 2.76 -12.19 15.73
C ASN A 195 1.97 -11.07 16.42
N ILE A 196 1.24 -11.44 17.45
CA ILE A 196 0.30 -10.56 18.18
C ILE A 196 1.03 -9.41 18.88
N HIS A 197 2.22 -9.64 19.44
CA HIS A 197 2.96 -8.61 20.17
C HIS A 197 3.34 -7.42 19.26
N ASP A 198 3.88 -7.73 18.09
CA ASP A 198 4.29 -6.69 17.13
C ASP A 198 3.07 -5.98 16.53
N ARG A 199 1.93 -6.67 16.35
CA ARG A 199 0.64 -6.08 15.93
C ARG A 199 0.15 -5.01 16.92
N PHE A 200 0.12 -5.30 18.24
CA PHE A 200 -0.21 -4.30 19.26
C PHE A 200 0.78 -3.15 19.33
N THR A 201 2.06 -3.45 19.14
CA THR A 201 3.09 -2.42 19.06
C THR A 201 2.85 -1.49 17.87
N LEU A 202 2.56 -2.05 16.68
CA LEU A 202 2.24 -1.30 15.48
C LEU A 202 0.97 -0.45 15.67
N GLU A 203 -0.11 -1.03 16.19
CA GLU A 203 -1.35 -0.30 16.46
C GLU A 203 -1.11 0.91 17.39
N LYS A 204 -0.37 0.72 18.48
CA LYS A 204 -0.03 1.81 19.41
C LYS A 204 0.75 2.93 18.70
N ILE A 205 1.63 2.59 17.78
CA ILE A 205 2.41 3.56 17.01
C ILE A 205 1.50 4.31 16.03
N THR A 206 0.67 3.60 15.27
CA THR A 206 -0.22 4.20 14.26
C THR A 206 -1.21 5.16 14.87
N LYS A 207 -1.78 4.81 16.03
CA LYS A 207 -2.65 5.70 16.82
C LYS A 207 -1.92 6.99 17.24
N LYS A 208 -0.68 6.89 17.72
CA LYS A 208 0.13 8.07 18.09
C LYS A 208 0.46 8.96 16.90
N LEU A 209 0.63 8.38 15.70
CA LEU A 209 0.91 9.11 14.47
C LEU A 209 -0.36 9.67 13.80
N GLY A 210 -1.55 9.32 14.28
CA GLY A 210 -2.82 9.72 13.68
C GLY A 210 -3.10 9.04 12.33
N ILE A 211 -2.51 7.87 12.06
CA ILE A 211 -2.59 7.19 10.76
C ILE A 211 -3.46 5.93 10.88
N PRO A 212 -4.45 5.71 9.98
CA PRO A 212 -5.27 4.52 9.97
C PRO A 212 -4.45 3.25 9.68
N LEU A 213 -4.81 2.15 10.34
CA LEU A 213 -4.21 0.82 10.23
C LEU A 213 -5.20 -0.16 9.60
N VAL A 214 -4.79 -0.84 8.53
CA VAL A 214 -5.53 -1.96 7.96
C VAL A 214 -4.91 -3.25 8.46
N HIS A 215 -5.55 -3.87 9.45
CA HIS A 215 -5.13 -5.12 10.07
C HIS A 215 -5.59 -6.33 9.26
N GLY A 216 -4.75 -7.36 9.18
CA GLY A 216 -5.07 -8.68 8.64
C GLY A 216 -4.39 -9.79 9.41
N ALA A 217 -5.10 -10.90 9.58
CA ALA A 217 -4.59 -12.12 10.19
C ALA A 217 -5.17 -13.34 9.47
N LEU A 218 -4.50 -14.50 9.58
CA LEU A 218 -4.97 -15.72 8.95
C LEU A 218 -4.34 -16.97 9.60
N ALA A 219 -5.05 -18.09 9.48
CA ALA A 219 -4.55 -19.41 9.83
C ALA A 219 -5.34 -20.46 9.05
N GLY A 220 -4.69 -21.47 8.47
CA GLY A 220 -5.35 -22.47 7.64
C GLY A 220 -6.11 -21.82 6.47
N PHE A 221 -7.38 -22.15 6.32
CA PHE A 221 -8.28 -21.58 5.31
C PHE A 221 -9.12 -20.42 5.83
N GLU A 222 -8.82 -19.91 7.03
CA GLU A 222 -9.54 -18.81 7.62
C GLU A 222 -8.69 -17.53 7.71
N GLY A 223 -9.35 -16.37 7.60
CA GLY A 223 -8.70 -15.09 7.71
C GLY A 223 -9.61 -14.01 8.30
N TRP A 224 -9.00 -13.02 8.89
CA TRP A 224 -9.67 -11.91 9.57
C TRP A 224 -9.09 -10.59 9.12
N MET A 225 -9.94 -9.59 9.06
CA MET A 225 -9.52 -8.25 8.67
C MET A 225 -10.36 -7.19 9.40
N MET A 226 -9.73 -6.07 9.74
CA MET A 226 -10.36 -4.89 10.33
C MET A 226 -9.60 -3.63 9.96
N THR A 227 -10.31 -2.53 9.76
CA THR A 227 -9.74 -1.18 9.63
C THR A 227 -9.83 -0.45 10.96
N ILE A 228 -8.72 0.07 11.46
CA ILE A 228 -8.59 0.71 12.77
C ILE A 228 -8.15 2.15 12.57
N PHE A 229 -8.98 3.10 12.99
CA PHE A 229 -8.62 4.51 13.07
C PHE A 229 -8.01 4.85 14.45
N PRO A 230 -7.34 6.01 14.57
CA PRO A 230 -6.63 6.37 15.81
C PRO A 230 -7.50 6.31 17.07
N ASP A 231 -8.78 6.69 16.97
CA ASP A 231 -9.72 6.76 18.09
C ASP A 231 -10.49 5.46 18.37
N ASP A 232 -10.29 4.42 17.53
CA ASP A 232 -10.98 3.14 17.70
C ASP A 232 -10.34 2.28 18.80
N LEU A 233 -11.10 1.37 19.43
CA LEU A 233 -10.56 0.40 20.38
C LEU A 233 -9.56 -0.58 19.72
N GLY A 234 -9.83 -0.97 18.47
CA GLY A 234 -8.91 -1.72 17.62
C GLY A 234 -8.70 -3.17 18.07
N LEU A 235 -7.44 -3.62 18.10
CA LEU A 235 -7.07 -5.02 18.34
C LEU A 235 -7.53 -5.57 19.71
N LYS A 236 -7.85 -4.72 20.65
CA LYS A 236 -8.41 -5.15 21.94
C LYS A 236 -9.76 -5.86 21.83
N HIS A 237 -10.49 -5.62 20.73
CA HIS A 237 -11.71 -6.37 20.43
C HIS A 237 -11.44 -7.80 19.99
N LEU A 238 -10.28 -8.05 19.37
CA LEU A 238 -9.94 -9.34 18.75
C LEU A 238 -9.13 -10.25 19.69
N TYR A 239 -8.27 -9.65 20.50
CA TYR A 239 -7.31 -10.40 21.31
C TYR A 239 -7.50 -10.08 22.78
N THR A 240 -7.91 -11.06 23.56
CA THR A 240 -7.97 -10.95 25.02
C THR A 240 -6.59 -11.19 25.64
N GLY A 241 -6.33 -10.62 26.82
CA GLY A 241 -4.97 -10.53 27.42
C GLY A 241 -4.21 -11.84 27.66
N LYS A 242 -4.83 -13.01 27.53
CA LYS A 242 -4.17 -14.32 27.63
C LYS A 242 -3.51 -14.74 26.30
N GLU A 243 -4.06 -14.32 25.16
CA GLU A 243 -3.55 -14.69 23.83
C GLU A 243 -2.27 -13.97 23.45
N ALA A 244 -2.09 -12.74 23.95
CA ALA A 244 -0.86 -11.96 23.73
C ALA A 244 0.40 -12.58 24.34
N LYS A 245 0.28 -13.62 25.19
CA LYS A 245 1.38 -14.31 25.86
C LYS A 245 1.72 -15.69 25.25
N LYS A 246 0.96 -16.15 24.25
CA LYS A 246 1.23 -17.44 23.60
C LYS A 246 2.58 -17.42 22.87
N ARG A 247 3.31 -18.53 22.95
CA ARG A 247 4.55 -18.74 22.18
C ARG A 247 4.22 -18.86 20.68
N ASN A 248 5.15 -18.47 19.81
CA ASN A 248 4.95 -18.57 18.35
C ASN A 248 4.59 -19.99 17.88
N ALA A 249 5.09 -21.04 18.56
CA ALA A 249 4.75 -22.43 18.25
C ALA A 249 3.30 -22.81 18.59
N GLU A 250 2.61 -22.04 19.42
CA GLU A 250 1.20 -22.23 19.80
C GLU A 250 0.27 -21.29 19.01
N ALA A 251 0.83 -20.52 18.07
CA ALA A 251 0.05 -19.63 17.23
C ALA A 251 -0.79 -20.45 16.22
N PRO A 252 -2.05 -20.06 15.96
CA PRO A 252 -2.92 -20.79 15.04
C PRO A 252 -2.30 -21.04 13.66
N GLU A 253 -1.58 -20.08 13.11
CA GLU A 253 -0.89 -20.21 11.84
C GLU A 253 0.26 -21.23 11.84
N ALA A 254 0.89 -21.46 13.00
CA ALA A 254 1.91 -22.49 13.14
C ALA A 254 1.30 -23.90 13.19
N ILE A 255 0.12 -24.03 13.79
CA ILE A 255 -0.60 -25.31 13.93
C ILE A 255 -1.34 -25.69 12.64
N LEU A 256 -2.10 -24.75 12.08
CA LEU A 256 -2.98 -24.98 10.92
C LEU A 256 -2.27 -24.78 9.58
N GLY A 257 -1.06 -24.18 9.61
CA GLY A 257 -0.34 -23.82 8.39
C GLY A 257 -0.95 -22.62 7.67
N VAL A 258 -0.36 -22.29 6.52
CA VAL A 258 -0.77 -21.15 5.68
C VAL A 258 -0.74 -21.55 4.21
N PRO A 259 -1.85 -21.99 3.62
CA PRO A 259 -1.95 -22.25 2.19
C PRO A 259 -1.99 -20.93 1.40
N ALA A 260 -1.57 -20.95 0.13
CA ALA A 260 -1.44 -19.75 -0.73
C ALA A 260 -2.74 -18.95 -0.91
N LEU A 261 -3.89 -19.61 -0.88
CA LEU A 261 -5.19 -18.99 -1.17
C LEU A 261 -5.60 -17.99 -0.09
N THR A 262 -5.40 -18.32 1.17
CA THR A 262 -5.82 -17.50 2.31
C THR A 262 -5.13 -16.12 2.31
N PRO A 263 -3.78 -16.02 2.25
CA PRO A 263 -3.14 -14.71 2.17
C PRO A 263 -3.47 -13.94 0.89
N SER A 264 -3.78 -14.62 -0.22
CA SER A 264 -4.17 -13.96 -1.46
C SER A 264 -5.52 -13.26 -1.33
N ILE A 265 -6.51 -13.88 -0.70
CA ILE A 265 -7.84 -13.29 -0.48
C ILE A 265 -7.78 -12.19 0.57
N ILE A 266 -7.20 -12.46 1.75
CA ILE A 266 -7.12 -11.47 2.82
C ILE A 266 -6.28 -10.25 2.40
N GLY A 267 -5.14 -10.47 1.73
CA GLY A 267 -4.33 -9.38 1.20
C GLY A 267 -5.05 -8.57 0.13
N SER A 268 -5.93 -9.18 -0.68
CA SER A 268 -6.78 -8.47 -1.64
C SER A 268 -7.82 -7.59 -0.94
N LEU A 269 -8.42 -8.09 0.13
CA LEU A 269 -9.35 -7.30 0.94
C LEU A 269 -8.62 -6.14 1.65
N GLN A 270 -7.44 -6.37 2.22
CA GLN A 270 -6.61 -5.30 2.80
C GLN A 270 -6.26 -4.22 1.76
N ALA A 271 -5.82 -4.61 0.57
CA ALA A 271 -5.53 -3.67 -0.50
C ALA A 271 -6.77 -2.86 -0.89
N MET A 272 -7.97 -3.47 -0.90
CA MET A 272 -9.22 -2.75 -1.17
C MET A 272 -9.57 -1.77 -0.05
N GLU A 273 -9.34 -2.11 1.23
CA GLU A 273 -9.53 -1.17 2.34
C GLU A 273 -8.61 0.05 2.19
N VAL A 274 -7.34 -0.16 1.84
CA VAL A 274 -6.41 0.95 1.56
C VAL A 274 -6.97 1.88 0.49
N LEU A 275 -7.45 1.34 -0.63
CA LEU A 275 -8.04 2.15 -1.70
C LEU A 275 -9.27 2.91 -1.21
N LYS A 276 -10.16 2.27 -0.44
CA LYS A 276 -11.38 2.92 0.11
C LYS A 276 -11.02 4.08 1.04
N ILE A 277 -10.00 3.93 1.88
CA ILE A 277 -9.52 5.01 2.77
C ILE A 277 -9.00 6.19 1.95
N ILE A 278 -8.10 5.95 1.00
CA ILE A 278 -7.48 7.00 0.17
C ILE A 278 -8.52 7.72 -0.69
N LEU A 279 -9.41 6.96 -1.32
CA LEU A 279 -10.43 7.50 -2.21
C LEU A 279 -11.65 8.06 -1.46
N LYS A 280 -11.73 7.83 -0.15
CA LYS A 280 -12.84 8.24 0.72
C LYS A 280 -14.19 7.76 0.20
N ARG A 281 -14.29 6.49 -0.17
CA ARG A 281 -15.51 5.88 -0.71
C ARG A 281 -15.71 4.44 -0.26
N GLY A 282 -16.97 3.98 -0.30
CA GLY A 282 -17.34 2.63 0.12
C GLY A 282 -17.46 2.47 1.64
N LYS A 283 -17.98 1.33 2.07
CA LYS A 283 -18.08 0.94 3.49
C LYS A 283 -16.74 0.35 3.93
N LEU A 284 -16.13 0.89 4.97
CA LEU A 284 -14.94 0.35 5.60
C LEU A 284 -15.32 -0.73 6.62
N PHE A 285 -14.44 -1.68 6.85
CA PHE A 285 -14.53 -2.60 7.99
C PHE A 285 -14.00 -1.93 9.27
N ARG A 286 -14.51 -0.73 9.57
CA ARG A 286 -14.22 0.03 10.79
C ARG A 286 -15.17 -0.39 11.90
N ASN A 287 -14.67 -0.79 13.05
CA ASN A 287 -15.43 -1.42 14.14
C ASN A 287 -16.21 -2.67 13.67
N ILE A 288 -15.72 -3.30 12.63
CA ILE A 288 -16.24 -4.52 12.05
C ILE A 288 -15.05 -5.45 11.80
N MET A 289 -15.12 -6.66 12.34
CA MET A 289 -14.20 -7.73 11.94
C MET A 289 -14.84 -8.51 10.80
N ALA A 290 -14.24 -8.46 9.63
CA ALA A 290 -14.58 -9.36 8.54
C ALA A 290 -13.84 -10.69 8.76
N HIS A 291 -14.57 -11.79 8.80
CA HIS A 291 -14.07 -13.15 8.88
C HIS A 291 -14.37 -13.88 7.59
N VAL A 292 -13.36 -14.44 6.98
CA VAL A 292 -13.46 -15.22 5.74
C VAL A 292 -13.11 -16.66 6.05
N ASP A 293 -14.03 -17.58 5.83
CA ASP A 293 -13.83 -19.03 5.87
C ASP A 293 -13.89 -19.56 4.44
N LEU A 294 -12.72 -19.86 3.87
CA LEU A 294 -12.61 -20.28 2.47
C LEU A 294 -13.08 -21.72 2.26
N GLU A 295 -13.01 -22.56 3.28
CA GLU A 295 -13.45 -23.95 3.19
C GLU A 295 -14.98 -24.02 3.13
N LYS A 296 -15.67 -23.18 3.93
CA LYS A 296 -17.14 -23.08 3.90
C LYS A 296 -17.68 -22.08 2.86
N GLY A 297 -16.79 -21.27 2.24
CA GLY A 297 -17.19 -20.22 1.30
C GLY A 297 -17.99 -19.10 1.97
N GLN A 298 -17.68 -18.73 3.21
CA GLN A 298 -18.41 -17.75 4.00
C GLN A 298 -17.58 -16.48 4.22
N LEU A 299 -18.29 -15.34 4.20
CA LEU A 299 -17.78 -14.06 4.67
C LEU A 299 -18.76 -13.51 5.71
N ASN A 300 -18.29 -13.43 6.96
CA ASN A 300 -19.10 -13.00 8.09
C ASN A 300 -18.60 -11.64 8.60
N GLU A 301 -19.50 -10.78 9.01
CA GLU A 301 -19.19 -9.50 9.64
C GLU A 301 -19.55 -9.55 11.12
N PHE A 302 -18.59 -9.33 12.01
CA PHE A 302 -18.80 -9.16 13.45
C PHE A 302 -18.69 -7.68 13.78
N VAL A 303 -19.81 -7.06 14.12
CA VAL A 303 -19.88 -5.63 14.45
C VAL A 303 -19.54 -5.45 15.92
N PHE A 304 -18.59 -4.57 16.23
CA PHE A 304 -18.28 -4.16 17.60
C PHE A 304 -19.04 -2.87 17.92
N GLU A 305 -19.93 -2.94 18.90
CA GLU A 305 -20.60 -1.75 19.41
C GLU A 305 -19.58 -0.84 20.11
N ASN A 306 -19.65 0.46 19.81
CA ASN A 306 -18.82 1.44 20.50
C ASN A 306 -19.45 1.67 21.89
N PRO A 307 -18.75 1.38 23.01
CA PRO A 307 -19.31 1.57 24.37
C PRO A 307 -19.81 2.99 24.61
N ASN A 308 -19.29 3.98 23.87
CA ASN A 308 -19.66 5.39 24.02
C ASN A 308 -20.91 5.79 23.21
N SER A 309 -21.56 4.86 22.48
CA SER A 309 -22.78 5.16 21.73
C SER A 309 -24.06 5.18 22.59
N PHE A 310 -23.96 4.81 23.86
CA PHE A 310 -25.11 4.78 24.79
C PHE A 310 -25.31 6.09 25.58
N GLU A 311 -24.41 7.08 25.48
CA GLU A 311 -24.53 8.34 26.23
C GLU A 311 -25.23 9.49 25.48
N SER A 312 -25.82 9.22 24.30
CA SER A 312 -26.57 10.22 23.53
C SER A 312 -27.96 9.72 23.14
N LYS A 313 -28.80 9.47 24.16
CA LYS A 313 -30.27 9.45 24.01
C LYS A 313 -30.94 10.17 25.16
#